data_d6771191e34bd5918d50b042e86e8a6d
#
_entry.id   d6771191e34bd5918d50b042e86e8a6d
#
_cell.length_a   1.000
_cell.length_b   1.000
_cell.length_c   1.000
_cell.angle_alpha   90.00
_cell.angle_beta   90.00
_cell.angle_gamma   90.00
#
_symmetry.space_group_name_H-M   'P 1'
#
loop_
_entity.id
_entity.type
_entity.pdbx_description
1 polymer ?
#
loop_
_entity_poly.entity_id
_entity_poly.type
_entity_poly.pdbx_seq_one_letter_code
_entity_poly.pdbx_strand_id
1 'polypeptide(L)'
;MEEKLLGDVAQIYMGLTFRRYIDKNAPNEKVIAYSSLKAYKGILNLQEETLSKDFNKKYYAKKGDILMKTIAPNDAICVTVEEGSVIGDKIAIIRLKEDIDSVFLTYVLNSPYVKRQLHRLNDGRLKNVSLNDIKRLKIKIPDKQEQLKYVGILKLIDEKIKTSEEILKASKDLRDGLINDLLEVE
;
A
#
# COMPACT_ATOMS: atom_id res chain seq x y z
N MET A 1 -9.52 15.62 -18.21
CA MET A 1 -8.69 14.53 -17.64
C MET A 1 -7.64 14.13 -18.67
N GLU A 2 -6.37 14.21 -18.31
CA GLU A 2 -5.25 13.78 -19.16
C GLU A 2 -4.88 12.31 -18.82
N GLU A 3 -4.63 11.48 -19.83
CA GLU A 3 -4.13 10.12 -19.66
C GLU A 3 -2.61 10.12 -19.79
N LYS A 4 -1.90 9.65 -18.77
CA LYS A 4 -0.43 9.55 -18.73
C LYS A 4 0.01 8.13 -18.36
N LEU A 5 1.23 7.76 -18.74
CA LEU A 5 1.85 6.56 -18.19
C LEU A 5 2.40 6.84 -16.78
N LEU A 6 2.23 5.90 -15.86
CA LEU A 6 2.74 6.07 -14.49
C LEU A 6 4.25 6.30 -14.45
N GLY A 7 5.01 5.69 -15.36
CA GLY A 7 6.46 5.87 -15.48
C GLY A 7 6.89 7.27 -15.86
N ASP A 8 6.02 8.03 -16.55
CA ASP A 8 6.32 9.41 -16.96
C ASP A 8 6.21 10.37 -15.76
N VAL A 9 5.24 10.14 -14.90
CA VAL A 9 4.90 11.02 -13.75
C VAL A 9 5.54 10.59 -12.43
N ALA A 10 6.20 9.44 -12.38
CA ALA A 10 6.83 8.92 -11.16
C ALA A 10 8.19 8.26 -11.42
N GLN A 11 9.07 8.31 -10.42
CA GLN A 11 10.21 7.40 -10.32
C GLN A 11 9.74 6.11 -9.67
N ILE A 12 10.05 4.97 -10.31
CA ILE A 12 9.60 3.66 -9.84
C ILE A 12 10.78 2.72 -9.75
N TYR A 13 11.02 2.16 -8.56
CA TYR A 13 12.10 1.21 -8.30
C TYR A 13 11.68 0.17 -7.26
N MET A 14 12.40 -0.96 -7.23
CA MET A 14 12.14 -2.03 -6.26
C MET A 14 12.69 -1.65 -4.89
N GLY A 15 12.03 -2.08 -3.82
CA GLY A 15 12.53 -2.00 -2.47
C GLY A 15 13.79 -2.86 -2.24
N LEU A 16 14.37 -2.76 -1.06
CA LEU A 16 15.65 -3.35 -0.70
C LEU A 16 15.48 -4.82 -0.33
N THR A 17 16.35 -5.68 -0.84
CA THR A 17 16.51 -7.04 -0.30
C THR A 17 17.29 -6.94 1.03
N PHE A 18 16.64 -6.43 2.07
CA PHE A 18 17.27 -6.05 3.34
C PHE A 18 17.98 -7.19 4.05
N ARG A 19 17.59 -8.44 3.81
CA ARG A 19 18.23 -9.64 4.40
C ARG A 19 19.74 -9.75 4.09
N ARG A 20 20.20 -9.08 3.01
CA ARG A 20 21.64 -9.02 2.67
C ARG A 20 22.43 -8.04 3.52
N TYR A 21 21.73 -7.20 4.30
CA TYR A 21 22.29 -6.13 5.13
C TYR A 21 22.09 -6.38 6.62
N ILE A 22 21.60 -7.57 7.00
CA ILE A 22 21.46 -7.95 8.41
C ILE A 22 22.86 -8.02 9.04
N ASP A 23 23.07 -7.23 10.09
CA ASP A 23 24.29 -7.20 10.88
C ASP A 23 23.91 -7.05 12.36
N LYS A 24 24.26 -8.04 13.17
CA LYS A 24 23.92 -8.08 14.61
C LYS A 24 24.52 -6.93 15.42
N ASN A 25 25.59 -6.30 14.89
CA ASN A 25 26.26 -5.16 15.54
C ASN A 25 25.71 -3.80 15.06
N ALA A 26 24.78 -3.79 14.10
CA ALA A 26 24.18 -2.58 13.57
C ALA A 26 22.96 -2.14 14.42
N PRO A 27 22.56 -0.86 14.32
CA PRO A 27 21.35 -0.39 14.99
C PRO A 27 20.08 -1.04 14.43
N ASN A 28 19.04 -1.10 15.26
CA ASN A 28 17.71 -1.50 14.81
C ASN A 28 17.13 -0.48 13.83
N GLU A 29 16.60 -0.96 12.73
CA GLU A 29 15.87 -0.20 11.73
C GLU A 29 14.45 -0.76 11.59
N LYS A 30 13.47 0.13 11.42
CA LYS A 30 12.11 -0.28 11.09
C LYS A 30 12.02 -0.64 9.62
N VAL A 31 11.46 -1.80 9.31
CA VAL A 31 11.33 -2.33 7.95
C VAL A 31 9.86 -2.49 7.58
N ILE A 32 9.48 -1.89 6.46
CA ILE A 32 8.19 -2.11 5.82
C ILE A 32 8.30 -3.37 4.98
N ALA A 33 7.85 -4.49 5.51
CA ALA A 33 7.83 -5.75 4.78
C ALA A 33 6.60 -5.84 3.86
N TYR A 34 6.65 -6.74 2.88
CA TYR A 34 5.54 -7.03 1.99
C TYR A 34 4.22 -7.35 2.75
N SER A 35 4.33 -8.10 3.86
CA SER A 35 3.19 -8.46 4.71
C SER A 35 2.57 -7.27 5.44
N SER A 36 3.35 -6.20 5.65
CA SER A 36 2.90 -5.00 6.34
C SER A 36 1.90 -4.17 5.54
N LEU A 37 1.88 -4.31 4.21
CA LEU A 37 1.01 -3.53 3.34
C LEU A 37 -0.38 -4.15 3.22
N LYS A 38 -1.43 -3.38 3.52
CA LYS A 38 -2.83 -3.78 3.31
C LYS A 38 -3.63 -2.63 2.71
N ALA A 39 -4.22 -2.86 1.54
CA ALA A 39 -5.06 -1.86 0.86
C ALA A 39 -6.14 -1.34 1.82
N TYR A 40 -6.35 -0.03 1.80
CA TYR A 40 -7.33 0.69 2.62
C TYR A 40 -7.14 0.60 4.15
N LYS A 41 -6.17 -0.21 4.63
CA LYS A 41 -5.82 -0.35 6.06
C LYS A 41 -4.46 0.25 6.42
N GLY A 42 -3.65 0.62 5.42
CA GLY A 42 -2.35 1.24 5.59
C GLY A 42 -1.20 0.25 5.79
N ILE A 43 -0.15 0.72 6.44
CA ILE A 43 1.04 -0.05 6.78
C ILE A 43 0.89 -0.54 8.21
N LEU A 44 0.91 -1.85 8.41
CA LEU A 44 0.68 -2.51 9.70
C LEU A 44 1.89 -3.36 10.06
N ASN A 45 2.17 -3.47 11.38
CA ASN A 45 3.16 -4.40 11.92
C ASN A 45 4.54 -4.26 11.24
N LEU A 46 5.19 -3.12 11.43
CA LEU A 46 6.57 -2.93 11.00
C LEU A 46 7.47 -3.98 11.66
N GLN A 47 8.39 -4.53 10.87
CA GLN A 47 9.44 -5.40 11.40
C GLN A 47 10.58 -4.54 11.94
N GLU A 48 11.28 -5.03 12.95
CA GLU A 48 12.51 -4.44 13.42
C GLU A 48 13.66 -5.37 13.09
N GLU A 49 14.68 -4.84 12.42
CA GLU A 49 15.85 -5.60 11.97
C GLU A 49 17.12 -4.80 12.24
N THR A 50 18.18 -5.48 12.64
CA THR A 50 19.50 -4.87 12.76
C THR A 50 20.16 -4.82 11.38
N LEU A 51 20.27 -3.62 10.81
CA LEU A 51 20.75 -3.45 9.43
C LEU A 51 21.98 -2.57 9.38
N SER A 52 23.01 -3.03 8.67
CA SER A 52 24.12 -2.17 8.23
C SER A 52 23.56 -1.06 7.32
N LYS A 53 24.13 0.15 7.44
CA LYS A 53 23.66 1.33 6.67
C LYS A 53 24.30 1.45 5.28
N ASP A 54 24.96 0.41 4.78
CA ASP A 54 25.72 0.40 3.51
C ASP A 54 24.81 0.32 2.26
N PHE A 55 23.57 0.82 2.34
CA PHE A 55 22.65 0.84 1.23
C PHE A 55 22.16 2.26 0.91
N ASN A 56 21.67 2.43 -0.32
CA ASN A 56 21.26 3.73 -0.81
C ASN A 56 20.05 4.28 -0.04
N LYS A 57 20.12 5.56 0.35
CA LYS A 57 19.03 6.28 1.05
C LYS A 57 17.69 6.30 0.32
N LYS A 58 17.66 5.98 -0.99
CA LYS A 58 16.41 5.88 -1.75
C LYS A 58 15.44 4.81 -1.21
N TYR A 59 15.96 3.83 -0.46
CA TYR A 59 15.15 2.75 0.11
C TYR A 59 14.46 3.12 1.43
N TYR A 60 14.75 4.30 1.99
CA TYR A 60 13.97 4.82 3.10
C TYR A 60 12.67 5.43 2.60
N ALA A 61 11.58 5.10 3.28
CA ALA A 61 10.26 5.64 3.01
C ALA A 61 10.24 7.15 3.26
N LYS A 62 9.61 7.87 2.34
CA LYS A 62 9.37 9.31 2.46
C LYS A 62 7.86 9.54 2.48
N LYS A 63 7.43 10.54 3.22
CA LYS A 63 6.03 10.97 3.20
C LYS A 63 5.59 11.26 1.76
N GLY A 64 4.45 10.69 1.37
CA GLY A 64 3.92 10.81 0.01
C GLY A 64 4.45 9.76 -0.98
N ASP A 65 5.42 8.90 -0.61
CA ASP A 65 5.72 7.72 -1.42
C ASP A 65 4.51 6.80 -1.49
N ILE A 66 4.32 6.14 -2.63
CA ILE A 66 3.32 5.09 -2.77
C ILE A 66 4.05 3.76 -2.86
N LEU A 67 3.71 2.85 -1.98
CA LEU A 67 4.27 1.51 -1.89
C LEU A 67 3.29 0.51 -2.48
N MET A 68 3.67 -0.19 -3.53
CA MET A 68 2.81 -1.14 -4.22
C MET A 68 3.41 -2.54 -4.18
N LYS A 69 2.62 -3.52 -3.74
CA LYS A 69 3.02 -4.93 -3.81
C LYS A 69 3.23 -5.36 -5.25
N THR A 70 4.37 -5.99 -5.53
CA THR A 70 4.63 -6.60 -6.84
C THR A 70 4.06 -8.01 -6.98
N ILE A 71 3.60 -8.60 -5.87
CA ILE A 71 2.89 -9.88 -5.84
C ILE A 71 1.42 -9.63 -5.54
N ALA A 72 0.51 -10.38 -6.17
CA ALA A 72 -0.92 -10.27 -5.92
C ALA A 72 -1.24 -10.36 -4.41
N PRO A 73 -2.18 -9.55 -3.93
CA PRO A 73 -3.20 -8.77 -4.66
C PRO A 73 -2.75 -7.40 -5.20
N ASN A 74 -1.45 -7.09 -5.23
CA ASN A 74 -0.88 -5.82 -5.74
C ASN A 74 -1.48 -4.57 -5.05
N ASP A 75 -1.59 -4.63 -3.73
CA ASP A 75 -2.09 -3.50 -2.95
C ASP A 75 -1.10 -2.34 -2.99
N ALA A 76 -1.63 -1.14 -3.13
CA ALA A 76 -0.89 0.12 -3.06
C ALA A 76 -1.28 0.91 -1.81
N ILE A 77 -0.30 1.49 -1.12
CA ILE A 77 -0.48 2.27 0.12
C ILE A 77 0.38 3.53 0.05
N CYS A 78 -0.19 4.67 0.43
CA CYS A 78 0.55 5.91 0.60
C CYS A 78 1.25 5.94 1.96
N VAL A 79 2.53 6.29 1.98
CA VAL A 79 3.28 6.54 3.21
C VAL A 79 2.82 7.86 3.83
N THR A 80 2.32 7.78 5.06
CA THR A 80 1.83 8.96 5.81
C THR A 80 2.63 9.23 7.08
N VAL A 81 2.97 8.18 7.84
CA VAL A 81 3.65 8.29 9.14
C VAL A 81 4.89 7.41 9.26
N GLU A 82 5.09 6.44 8.37
CA GLU A 82 6.20 5.47 8.41
C GLU A 82 7.49 6.02 7.73
N GLU A 83 7.62 7.34 7.65
CA GLU A 83 8.81 7.99 7.11
C GLU A 83 10.07 7.54 7.85
N GLY A 84 11.14 7.29 7.09
CA GLY A 84 12.41 6.82 7.62
C GLY A 84 12.50 5.30 7.80
N SER A 85 11.41 4.54 7.60
CA SER A 85 11.47 3.07 7.61
C SER A 85 12.08 2.53 6.31
N VAL A 86 12.83 1.44 6.39
CA VAL A 86 13.42 0.76 5.22
C VAL A 86 12.34 -0.01 4.45
N ILE A 87 12.24 0.20 3.15
CA ILE A 87 11.25 -0.48 2.31
C ILE A 87 11.85 -1.80 1.80
N GLY A 88 11.22 -2.91 2.18
CA GLY A 88 11.64 -4.26 1.84
C GLY A 88 11.39 -4.65 0.39
N ASP A 89 11.93 -5.81 -0.01
CA ASP A 89 11.75 -6.41 -1.33
C ASP A 89 10.29 -6.76 -1.62
N LYS A 90 9.98 -7.02 -2.91
CA LYS A 90 8.62 -7.30 -3.41
C LYS A 90 7.63 -6.13 -3.27
N ILE A 91 8.17 -4.94 -2.99
CA ILE A 91 7.44 -3.67 -2.94
C ILE A 91 8.05 -2.75 -4.01
N ALA A 92 7.22 -2.25 -4.92
CA ALA A 92 7.59 -1.15 -5.80
C ALA A 92 7.39 0.17 -5.04
N ILE A 93 8.43 1.00 -5.04
CA ILE A 93 8.41 2.36 -4.51
C ILE A 93 8.08 3.28 -5.66
N ILE A 94 6.97 4.00 -5.55
CA ILE A 94 6.48 4.96 -6.55
C ILE A 94 6.59 6.34 -5.93
N ARG A 95 7.52 7.14 -6.43
CA ARG A 95 7.82 8.51 -5.96
C ARG A 95 7.45 9.51 -7.03
N LEU A 96 6.45 10.33 -6.75
CA LEU A 96 5.91 11.29 -7.72
C LEU A 96 6.93 12.37 -8.09
N LYS A 97 6.92 12.79 -9.35
CA LYS A 97 7.72 13.89 -9.91
C LYS A 97 6.86 15.13 -10.15
N GLU A 98 5.55 14.95 -10.28
CA GLU A 98 4.57 15.99 -10.58
C GLU A 98 3.67 16.25 -9.36
N ASP A 99 2.95 17.37 -9.35
CA ASP A 99 1.97 17.71 -8.32
C ASP A 99 0.68 16.90 -8.45
N ILE A 100 0.83 15.59 -8.29
CA ILE A 100 -0.28 14.65 -8.18
C ILE A 100 -0.45 14.31 -6.70
N ASP A 101 -1.70 14.27 -6.23
CA ASP A 101 -1.98 13.85 -4.87
C ASP A 101 -1.70 12.33 -4.71
N SER A 102 -0.79 11.99 -3.79
CA SER A 102 -0.36 10.60 -3.59
C SER A 102 -1.49 9.71 -3.03
N VAL A 103 -2.39 10.28 -2.24
CA VAL A 103 -3.56 9.55 -1.72
C VAL A 103 -4.54 9.27 -2.85
N PHE A 104 -4.82 10.27 -3.70
CA PHE A 104 -5.63 10.10 -4.91
C PHE A 104 -5.06 8.97 -5.78
N LEU A 105 -3.76 9.05 -6.10
CA LEU A 105 -3.15 8.02 -6.94
C LEU A 105 -3.16 6.64 -6.29
N THR A 106 -3.05 6.55 -4.97
CA THR A 106 -3.18 5.28 -4.23
C THR A 106 -4.56 4.64 -4.45
N TYR A 107 -5.64 5.41 -4.41
CA TYR A 107 -6.98 4.91 -4.74
C TYR A 107 -7.08 4.45 -6.19
N VAL A 108 -6.51 5.22 -7.13
CA VAL A 108 -6.47 4.82 -8.55
C VAL A 108 -5.74 3.49 -8.73
N LEU A 109 -4.57 3.31 -8.10
CA LEU A 109 -3.78 2.09 -8.19
C LEU A 109 -4.49 0.87 -7.59
N ASN A 110 -5.30 1.05 -6.56
CA ASN A 110 -6.12 0.00 -5.96
C ASN A 110 -7.42 -0.29 -6.74
N SER A 111 -7.77 0.53 -7.72
CA SER A 111 -9.03 0.41 -8.46
C SER A 111 -9.10 -0.84 -9.34
N PRO A 112 -10.31 -1.36 -9.60
CA PRO A 112 -10.50 -2.43 -10.57
C PRO A 112 -9.99 -2.09 -11.98
N TYR A 113 -9.96 -0.80 -12.34
CA TYR A 113 -9.42 -0.33 -13.61
C TYR A 113 -7.93 -0.67 -13.74
N VAL A 114 -7.12 -0.35 -12.74
CA VAL A 114 -5.68 -0.65 -12.74
C VAL A 114 -5.44 -2.16 -12.57
N LYS A 115 -6.18 -2.84 -11.71
CA LYS A 115 -6.07 -4.30 -11.56
C LYS A 115 -6.31 -5.04 -12.89
N ARG A 116 -7.28 -4.61 -13.71
CA ARG A 116 -7.50 -5.16 -15.06
C ARG A 116 -6.33 -4.87 -16.01
N GLN A 117 -5.70 -3.70 -15.93
CA GLN A 117 -4.51 -3.40 -16.74
C GLN A 117 -3.34 -4.32 -16.37
N LEU A 118 -3.06 -4.48 -15.08
CA LEU A 118 -2.01 -5.38 -14.59
C LEU A 118 -2.23 -6.82 -15.05
N HIS A 119 -3.48 -7.28 -14.99
CA HIS A 119 -3.84 -8.62 -15.48
C HIS A 119 -3.52 -8.80 -16.97
N ARG A 120 -3.84 -7.81 -17.79
CA ARG A 120 -3.57 -7.84 -19.24
C ARG A 120 -2.08 -7.77 -19.57
N LEU A 121 -1.32 -6.94 -18.85
CA LEU A 121 0.11 -6.78 -19.04
C LEU A 121 0.90 -8.04 -18.65
N ASN A 122 0.33 -8.88 -17.81
CA ASN A 122 0.97 -10.08 -17.27
C ASN A 122 0.45 -11.39 -17.91
N ASP A 123 -0.12 -11.33 -19.12
CA ASP A 123 -0.67 -12.51 -19.85
C ASP A 123 -1.58 -13.38 -18.97
N GLY A 124 -2.37 -12.77 -18.10
CA GLY A 124 -3.24 -13.46 -17.15
C GLY A 124 -2.52 -14.11 -15.95
N ARG A 125 -1.20 -13.98 -15.84
CA ARG A 125 -0.42 -14.53 -14.72
C ARG A 125 -0.30 -13.53 -13.59
N LEU A 126 -1.24 -13.52 -12.65
CA LEU A 126 -1.31 -12.54 -11.56
C LEU A 126 -0.23 -12.64 -10.48
N LYS A 127 0.72 -13.60 -10.56
CA LYS A 127 1.61 -13.85 -9.41
C LYS A 127 2.66 -12.75 -9.17
N ASN A 128 3.28 -12.22 -10.22
CA ASN A 128 4.33 -11.20 -10.07
C ASN A 128 4.18 -10.12 -11.14
N VAL A 129 4.11 -8.86 -10.73
CA VAL A 129 4.10 -7.69 -11.60
C VAL A 129 5.50 -7.11 -11.66
N SER A 130 6.03 -6.90 -12.86
CA SER A 130 7.34 -6.27 -13.05
C SER A 130 7.25 -4.75 -12.88
N LEU A 131 8.40 -4.11 -12.60
CA LEU A 131 8.46 -2.64 -12.59
C LEU A 131 8.10 -2.03 -13.95
N ASN A 132 8.37 -2.74 -15.05
CA ASN A 132 8.02 -2.26 -16.38
C ASN A 132 6.50 -2.29 -16.59
N ASP A 133 5.79 -3.29 -16.07
CA ASP A 133 4.33 -3.33 -16.12
C ASP A 133 3.72 -2.18 -15.33
N ILE A 134 4.26 -1.91 -14.13
CA ILE A 134 3.83 -0.77 -13.30
C ILE A 134 4.07 0.56 -14.04
N LYS A 135 5.23 0.75 -14.67
CA LYS A 135 5.54 1.97 -15.45
C LYS A 135 4.58 2.17 -16.63
N ARG A 136 4.08 1.10 -17.23
CA ARG A 136 3.17 1.13 -18.39
C ARG A 136 1.69 1.29 -18.02
N LEU A 137 1.36 1.36 -16.74
CA LEU A 137 0.00 1.64 -16.31
C LEU A 137 -0.46 3.00 -16.83
N LYS A 138 -1.59 3.01 -17.50
CA LYS A 138 -2.27 4.22 -17.94
C LYS A 138 -3.15 4.74 -16.83
N ILE A 139 -2.93 5.97 -16.41
CA ILE A 139 -3.68 6.64 -15.36
C ILE A 139 -4.31 7.93 -15.89
N LYS A 140 -5.55 8.19 -15.49
CA LYS A 140 -6.24 9.43 -15.80
C LYS A 140 -6.08 10.37 -14.62
N ILE A 141 -5.52 11.55 -14.89
CA ILE A 141 -5.20 12.55 -13.88
C ILE A 141 -6.12 13.75 -14.08
N PRO A 142 -7.08 14.00 -13.20
CA PRO A 142 -7.85 15.22 -13.18
C PRO A 142 -7.03 16.39 -12.63
N ASP A 143 -7.57 17.62 -12.67
CA ASP A 143 -6.94 18.75 -12.02
C ASP A 143 -6.86 18.56 -10.49
N LYS A 144 -6.02 19.38 -9.83
CA LYS A 144 -5.73 19.23 -8.41
C LYS A 144 -6.96 19.37 -7.51
N GLN A 145 -7.87 20.27 -7.85
CA GLN A 145 -9.08 20.50 -7.06
C GLN A 145 -9.99 19.27 -7.13
N GLU A 146 -10.14 18.70 -8.30
CA GLU A 146 -10.91 17.49 -8.52
C GLU A 146 -10.28 16.28 -7.79
N GLN A 147 -8.93 16.13 -7.84
CA GLN A 147 -8.22 15.10 -7.06
C GLN A 147 -8.57 15.20 -5.57
N LEU A 148 -8.44 16.38 -4.96
CA LEU A 148 -8.71 16.61 -3.54
C LEU A 148 -10.17 16.35 -3.17
N LYS A 149 -11.11 16.74 -4.05
CA LYS A 149 -12.54 16.43 -3.88
C LYS A 149 -12.78 14.93 -3.82
N TYR A 150 -12.22 14.15 -4.77
CA TYR A 150 -12.37 12.69 -4.75
C TYR A 150 -11.72 12.07 -3.52
N VAL A 151 -10.54 12.52 -3.11
CA VAL A 151 -9.88 12.04 -1.89
C VAL A 151 -10.77 12.25 -0.66
N GLY A 152 -11.40 13.42 -0.53
CA GLY A 152 -12.33 13.70 0.58
C GLY A 152 -13.48 12.72 0.61
N ILE A 153 -14.15 12.49 -0.53
CA ILE A 153 -15.29 11.57 -0.64
C ILE A 153 -14.85 10.13 -0.33
N LEU A 154 -13.73 9.69 -0.92
CA LEU A 154 -13.24 8.31 -0.75
C LEU A 154 -12.85 8.01 0.69
N LYS A 155 -12.22 8.97 1.40
CA LYS A 155 -11.91 8.84 2.82
C LYS A 155 -13.18 8.67 3.68
N LEU A 156 -14.22 9.44 3.40
CA LEU A 156 -15.51 9.30 4.11
C LEU A 156 -16.15 7.93 3.86
N ILE A 157 -16.01 7.40 2.64
CA ILE A 157 -16.48 6.05 2.31
C ILE A 157 -15.68 5.00 3.09
N ASP A 158 -14.35 5.13 3.16
CA ASP A 158 -13.49 4.20 3.91
C ASP A 158 -13.81 4.23 5.42
N GLU A 159 -14.03 5.42 5.99
CA GLU A 159 -14.48 5.57 7.39
C GLU A 159 -15.81 4.86 7.63
N LYS A 160 -16.78 5.04 6.71
CA LYS A 160 -18.07 4.36 6.79
C LYS A 160 -17.91 2.84 6.72
N ILE A 161 -17.08 2.34 5.81
CA ILE A 161 -16.79 0.90 5.69
C ILE A 161 -16.20 0.38 7.00
N LYS A 162 -15.19 1.06 7.55
CA LYS A 162 -14.55 0.70 8.81
C LYS A 162 -15.55 0.62 9.96
N THR A 163 -16.38 1.65 10.14
CA THR A 163 -17.43 1.67 11.18
C THR A 163 -18.41 0.52 10.99
N SER A 164 -18.81 0.22 9.75
CA SER A 164 -19.72 -0.89 9.47
C SER A 164 -19.08 -2.26 9.78
N GLU A 165 -17.79 -2.44 9.50
CA GLU A 165 -17.02 -3.65 9.87
C GLU A 165 -16.98 -3.81 11.40
N GLU A 166 -16.76 -2.72 12.15
CA GLU A 166 -16.73 -2.71 13.61
C GLU A 166 -18.10 -3.08 14.20
N ILE A 167 -19.19 -2.49 13.69
CA ILE A 167 -20.57 -2.81 14.09
C ILE A 167 -20.88 -4.29 13.80
N LEU A 168 -20.50 -4.78 12.61
CA LEU A 168 -20.72 -6.17 12.25
C LEU A 168 -19.98 -7.12 13.19
N LYS A 169 -18.74 -6.79 13.54
CA LYS A 169 -17.95 -7.58 14.50
C LYS A 169 -18.61 -7.59 15.88
N ALA A 170 -18.95 -6.42 16.43
CA ALA A 170 -19.60 -6.31 17.73
C ALA A 170 -20.93 -7.08 17.77
N SER A 171 -21.71 -7.04 16.68
CA SER A 171 -22.96 -7.79 16.59
C SER A 171 -22.75 -9.29 16.59
N LYS A 172 -21.69 -9.78 15.94
CA LYS A 172 -21.31 -11.21 15.98
C LYS A 172 -20.87 -11.63 17.40
N ASP A 173 -20.01 -10.83 18.02
CA ASP A 173 -19.50 -11.08 19.35
C ASP A 173 -20.65 -11.13 20.39
N LEU A 174 -21.62 -10.19 20.27
CA LEU A 174 -22.83 -10.18 21.12
C LEU A 174 -23.70 -11.42 20.91
N ARG A 175 -23.93 -11.82 19.67
CA ARG A 175 -24.72 -13.03 19.34
C ARG A 175 -24.06 -14.27 19.96
N ASP A 176 -22.75 -14.40 19.78
CA ASP A 176 -22.00 -15.57 20.24
C ASP A 176 -21.93 -15.58 21.80
N GLY A 177 -21.82 -14.40 22.44
CA GLY A 177 -21.94 -14.24 23.89
C GLY A 177 -23.29 -14.69 24.42
N LEU A 178 -24.39 -14.23 23.83
CA LEU A 178 -25.75 -14.62 24.24
C LEU A 178 -26.01 -16.13 24.10
N ILE A 179 -25.42 -16.77 23.09
CA ILE A 179 -25.54 -18.23 22.93
C ILE A 179 -24.76 -18.95 24.03
N ASN A 180 -23.55 -18.47 24.35
CA ASN A 180 -22.75 -19.05 25.42
C ASN A 180 -23.45 -18.90 26.78
N ASP A 181 -23.95 -17.71 27.12
CA ASP A 181 -24.71 -17.46 28.32
C ASP A 181 -25.93 -18.40 28.45
N LEU A 182 -26.62 -18.66 27.32
CA LEU A 182 -27.76 -19.59 27.31
C LEU A 182 -27.35 -21.04 27.57
N LEU A 183 -26.14 -21.45 27.18
CA LEU A 183 -25.64 -22.82 27.32
C LEU A 183 -24.95 -23.06 28.68
N GLU A 184 -24.47 -22.00 29.35
CA GLU A 184 -23.82 -22.07 30.68
C GLU A 184 -24.82 -21.99 31.84
N VAL A 185 -26.12 -21.82 31.59
CA VAL A 185 -27.20 -21.80 32.62
C VAL A 185 -27.70 -23.22 32.87
N GLU A 186 -26.79 -24.13 33.28
CA GLU A 186 -27.15 -25.38 33.97
C GLU A 186 -26.39 -25.52 35.29
#